data_3711ccab99bb22e8e9040ae476321153
#
_entry.id   3711ccab99bb22e8e9040ae476321153
#
_cell.length_a   1.000
_cell.length_b   1.000
_cell.length_c   1.000
_cell.angle_alpha   90.00
_cell.angle_beta   90.00
_cell.angle_gamma   90.00
#
_symmetry.space_group_name_H-M   'P 1'
#
loop_
_entity.id
_entity.type
_entity.pdbx_description
1 polymer ?
#
loop_
_entity_poly.entity_id
_entity_poly.type
_entity_poly.pdbx_seq_one_letter_code
_entity_poly.pdbx_strand_id
1 'polypeptide(L)'
;MQDIDQATIANPEATKVDGLGCHSGKEQLILAAKSAGKSETLDQYAKDYPKGPHDQPQSMCPAFGSLRVGLRMRRTATVLSGSACCVYGLTFTSHFYGARRTVGYVPFNSESLVTGKLFEDIREATYQLADPSLYDAVVIINLCVPTASGVPLQLLPKEINGVRIIGIDVPG
;
A
#
# COMPACT_ATOMS: atom_id res chain seq x y z
N MET A 1 4.84 30.96 -9.48
CA MET A 1 4.20 30.18 -8.40
C MET A 1 2.76 30.69 -8.39
N GLN A 2 1.89 30.03 -9.15
CA GLN A 2 0.50 30.44 -9.29
C GLN A 2 -0.22 30.10 -7.99
N ASP A 3 -0.92 31.08 -7.44
CA ASP A 3 -1.83 30.90 -6.31
C ASP A 3 -2.77 29.75 -6.64
N ILE A 4 -2.63 28.65 -5.89
CA ILE A 4 -3.59 27.56 -5.91
C ILE A 4 -4.86 28.18 -5.36
N ASP A 5 -5.77 28.44 -6.28
CA ASP A 5 -6.99 29.19 -6.11
C ASP A 5 -7.70 28.84 -4.81
N GLN A 6 -7.72 29.79 -3.89
CA GLN A 6 -8.61 29.74 -2.72
C GLN A 6 -10.07 29.49 -3.14
N ALA A 7 -10.44 29.83 -4.36
CA ALA A 7 -11.74 29.55 -4.96
C ALA A 7 -12.01 28.03 -5.11
N THR A 8 -11.02 27.24 -5.43
CA THR A 8 -11.18 25.77 -5.56
C THR A 8 -11.43 25.11 -4.20
N ILE A 9 -10.87 25.68 -3.13
CA ILE A 9 -11.09 25.21 -1.75
C ILE A 9 -12.47 25.63 -1.23
N ALA A 10 -13.02 26.74 -1.77
CA ALA A 10 -14.31 27.30 -1.36
C ALA A 10 -15.51 26.68 -2.09
N ASN A 11 -15.31 25.95 -3.19
CA ASN A 11 -16.40 25.33 -3.94
C ASN A 11 -16.53 23.83 -3.57
N PRO A 12 -17.55 23.45 -2.79
CA PRO A 12 -17.74 22.07 -2.36
C PRO A 12 -18.09 21.11 -3.53
N GLU A 13 -18.52 21.64 -4.68
CA GLU A 13 -18.79 20.82 -5.86
C GLU A 13 -17.53 20.53 -6.68
N ALA A 14 -16.53 21.40 -6.64
CA ALA A 14 -15.24 21.17 -7.27
C ALA A 14 -14.39 20.12 -6.55
N THR A 15 -14.74 19.74 -5.33
CA THR A 15 -14.07 18.73 -4.52
C THR A 15 -14.74 17.36 -4.55
N LYS A 16 -15.82 17.19 -5.31
CA LYS A 16 -16.36 15.86 -5.64
C LYS A 16 -15.43 15.22 -6.68
N VAL A 17 -14.28 14.81 -6.24
CA VAL A 17 -13.45 13.87 -6.98
C VAL A 17 -14.11 12.51 -6.77
N ASP A 18 -14.54 11.93 -7.88
CA ASP A 18 -15.13 10.59 -7.91
C ASP A 18 -14.31 9.65 -7.06
N GLY A 19 -14.96 8.97 -6.11
CA GLY A 19 -14.38 8.29 -4.96
C GLY A 19 -13.47 7.11 -5.26
N LEU A 20 -12.48 7.31 -6.08
CA LEU A 20 -11.46 6.36 -6.48
C LEU A 20 -10.08 6.90 -6.08
N GLY A 21 -9.70 6.70 -4.85
CA GLY A 21 -8.32 6.93 -4.44
C GLY A 21 -8.13 7.35 -2.99
N CYS A 22 -6.89 7.43 -2.58
CA CYS A 22 -6.41 7.87 -1.26
C CYS A 22 -6.82 9.30 -0.86
N HIS A 23 -7.78 9.91 -1.56
CA HIS A 23 -8.22 11.30 -1.38
C HIS A 23 -9.47 11.43 -0.49
N SER A 24 -10.15 10.34 -0.16
CA SER A 24 -11.32 10.36 0.72
C SER A 24 -11.00 10.98 2.09
N GLY A 25 -9.83 10.72 2.63
CA GLY A 25 -9.38 11.31 3.89
C GLY A 25 -9.18 12.83 3.83
N LYS A 26 -8.78 13.37 2.67
CA LYS A 26 -8.60 14.82 2.49
C LYS A 26 -9.94 15.55 2.42
N GLU A 27 -10.90 14.97 1.72
CA GLU A 27 -12.27 15.53 1.65
C GLU A 27 -12.94 15.50 3.01
N GLN A 28 -12.79 14.40 3.76
CA GLN A 28 -13.30 14.29 5.13
C GLN A 28 -12.65 15.30 6.05
N LEU A 29 -11.34 15.55 5.95
CA LEU A 29 -10.64 16.58 6.71
C LEU A 29 -11.13 18.00 6.35
N ILE A 30 -11.37 18.28 5.07
CA ILE A 30 -11.91 19.58 4.63
C ILE A 30 -13.34 19.76 5.11
N LEU A 31 -14.17 18.72 5.03
CA LEU A 31 -15.54 18.72 5.56
C LEU A 31 -15.53 18.88 7.08
N ALA A 32 -14.66 18.15 7.78
CA ALA A 32 -14.50 18.29 9.23
C ALA A 32 -14.04 19.71 9.63
N ALA A 33 -13.09 20.28 8.89
CA ALA A 33 -12.63 21.65 9.13
C ALA A 33 -13.76 22.69 8.87
N LYS A 34 -14.61 22.46 7.87
CA LYS A 34 -15.77 23.32 7.59
C LYS A 34 -16.88 23.14 8.62
N SER A 35 -17.12 21.93 9.12
CA SER A 35 -18.13 21.64 10.14
C SER A 35 -17.69 22.11 11.51
N ALA A 36 -16.40 22.09 11.82
CA ALA A 36 -15.86 22.66 13.07
C ALA A 36 -16.23 24.13 13.28
N GLY A 37 -16.40 24.89 12.18
CA GLY A 37 -16.95 26.25 12.22
C GLY A 37 -18.45 26.33 12.54
N LYS A 38 -19.17 25.19 12.52
CA LYS A 38 -20.62 25.10 12.78
C LYS A 38 -20.99 24.48 14.11
N SER A 39 -20.04 24.34 15.03
CA SER A 39 -20.31 23.82 16.41
C SER A 39 -20.84 22.35 16.42
N GLU A 40 -20.58 21.57 15.39
CA GLU A 40 -20.84 20.13 15.44
C GLU A 40 -19.85 19.46 16.39
N THR A 41 -20.36 18.64 17.29
CA THR A 41 -19.51 17.86 18.18
C THR A 41 -18.85 16.72 17.42
N LEU A 42 -17.67 16.28 17.85
CA LEU A 42 -16.98 15.09 17.29
C LEU A 42 -17.87 13.85 17.31
N ASP A 43 -18.76 13.76 18.31
CA ASP A 43 -19.72 12.66 18.43
C ASP A 43 -20.79 12.70 17.34
N GLN A 44 -21.25 13.89 16.96
CA GLN A 44 -22.20 14.05 15.85
C GLN A 44 -21.54 13.68 14.52
N TYR A 45 -20.31 14.16 14.29
CA TYR A 45 -19.53 13.82 13.12
C TYR A 45 -19.31 12.30 13.00
N ALA A 46 -19.00 11.62 14.10
CA ALA A 46 -18.79 10.17 14.11
C ALA A 46 -20.07 9.36 13.81
N LYS A 47 -21.27 9.93 14.10
CA LYS A 47 -22.56 9.32 13.74
C LYS A 47 -22.92 9.53 12.28
N ASP A 48 -22.66 10.74 11.76
CA ASP A 48 -23.00 11.11 10.38
C ASP A 48 -22.03 10.44 9.37
N TYR A 49 -20.81 10.16 9.82
CA TYR A 49 -19.77 9.50 9.02
C TYR A 49 -19.25 8.27 9.77
N PRO A 50 -20.01 7.16 9.78
CA PRO A 50 -19.55 5.94 10.44
C PRO A 50 -18.28 5.43 9.76
N LYS A 51 -17.23 5.26 10.55
CA LYS A 51 -15.94 4.80 10.04
C LYS A 51 -16.06 3.36 9.57
N GLY A 52 -15.84 3.15 8.29
CA GLY A 52 -15.58 1.83 7.73
C GLY A 52 -14.20 1.31 8.15
N PRO A 53 -13.90 0.03 7.92
CA PRO A 53 -12.59 -0.55 8.24
C PRO A 53 -11.44 0.14 7.51
N HIS A 54 -11.70 0.84 6.41
CA HIS A 54 -10.73 1.58 5.61
C HIS A 54 -10.69 3.09 5.90
N ASP A 55 -11.63 3.61 6.67
CA ASP A 55 -11.74 5.04 7.01
C ASP A 55 -11.03 5.40 8.31
N GLN A 56 -10.20 4.52 8.82
CA GLN A 56 -9.36 4.84 9.96
C GLN A 56 -8.33 5.88 9.54
N PRO A 57 -8.12 6.97 10.32
CA PRO A 57 -7.05 7.91 10.03
C PRO A 57 -5.72 7.20 10.16
N GLN A 58 -5.21 6.75 9.03
CA GLN A 58 -3.90 6.12 8.98
C GLN A 58 -2.87 7.22 8.75
N SER A 59 -1.99 7.38 9.69
CA SER A 59 -0.85 8.28 9.56
C SER A 59 0.15 7.81 8.51
N MET A 60 0.10 6.52 8.13
CA MET A 60 0.99 5.91 7.15
C MET A 60 0.27 4.80 6.38
N CYS A 61 0.66 4.62 5.11
CA CYS A 61 0.20 3.50 4.30
C CYS A 61 0.50 2.15 4.97
N PRO A 62 -0.44 1.18 5.00
CA PRO A 62 -0.24 -0.15 5.59
C PRO A 62 0.98 -0.91 5.05
N ALA A 63 1.40 -0.59 3.82
CA ALA A 63 2.59 -1.16 3.20
C ALA A 63 3.87 -0.94 4.02
N PHE A 64 3.97 0.18 4.75
CA PHE A 64 5.10 0.43 5.64
C PHE A 64 5.17 -0.58 6.78
N GLY A 65 4.02 -0.94 7.35
CA GLY A 65 3.94 -1.96 8.40
C GLY A 65 4.37 -3.33 7.88
N SER A 66 3.85 -3.73 6.73
CA SER A 66 4.16 -5.00 6.10
C SER A 66 5.64 -5.11 5.72
N LEU A 67 6.22 -4.05 5.14
CA LEU A 67 7.64 -4.00 4.83
C LEU A 67 8.50 -4.11 6.09
N ARG A 68 8.14 -3.39 7.15
CA ARG A 68 8.88 -3.44 8.42
C ARG A 68 8.90 -4.83 9.05
N VAL A 69 7.80 -5.58 8.94
CA VAL A 69 7.75 -6.96 9.43
C VAL A 69 8.76 -7.81 8.67
N GLY A 70 8.74 -7.81 7.35
CA GLY A 70 9.68 -8.57 6.53
C GLY A 70 11.15 -8.20 6.81
N LEU A 71 11.45 -6.90 6.93
CA LEU A 71 12.80 -6.41 7.19
C LEU A 71 13.32 -6.72 8.61
N ARG A 72 12.45 -6.95 9.58
CA ARG A 72 12.84 -7.32 10.95
C ARG A 72 13.05 -8.80 11.15
N MET A 73 12.48 -9.62 10.31
CA MET A 73 12.67 -11.08 10.40
C MET A 73 14.06 -11.47 9.89
N ARG A 74 14.75 -12.30 10.64
CA ARG A 74 16.05 -12.82 10.22
C ARG A 74 15.87 -13.80 9.07
N ARG A 75 16.85 -13.86 8.17
CA ARG A 75 16.88 -14.77 7.02
C ARG A 75 15.58 -14.72 6.19
N THR A 76 15.03 -13.52 6.00
CA THR A 76 13.83 -13.28 5.22
C THR A 76 14.14 -12.34 4.07
N ALA A 77 13.80 -12.76 2.85
CA ALA A 77 13.76 -11.88 1.69
C ALA A 77 12.39 -11.19 1.64
N THR A 78 12.37 -9.91 1.30
CA THR A 78 11.12 -9.15 1.13
C THR A 78 11.04 -8.62 -0.28
N VAL A 79 9.92 -8.84 -0.94
CA VAL A 79 9.64 -8.44 -2.32
C VAL A 79 8.41 -7.55 -2.34
N LEU A 80 8.52 -6.40 -2.98
CA LEU A 80 7.41 -5.49 -3.21
C LEU A 80 6.93 -5.62 -4.65
N SER A 81 5.63 -5.80 -4.82
CA SER A 81 4.96 -5.70 -6.12
C SER A 81 4.08 -4.45 -6.13
N GLY A 82 4.36 -3.51 -7.03
CA GLY A 82 3.63 -2.25 -7.04
C GLY A 82 4.20 -1.20 -7.98
N SER A 83 3.76 0.04 -7.81
CA SER A 83 4.30 1.14 -8.59
C SER A 83 5.67 1.58 -8.08
N ALA A 84 6.52 2.02 -9.01
CA ALA A 84 7.89 2.43 -8.69
C ALA A 84 7.95 3.55 -7.64
N CYS A 85 7.01 4.50 -7.68
CA CYS A 85 6.95 5.60 -6.72
C CYS A 85 6.67 5.11 -5.29
N CYS A 86 5.75 4.15 -5.12
CA CYS A 86 5.47 3.56 -3.82
C CYS A 86 6.66 2.76 -3.29
N VAL A 87 7.28 1.95 -4.16
CA VAL A 87 8.46 1.16 -3.78
C VAL A 87 9.62 2.07 -3.38
N TYR A 88 9.85 3.16 -4.12
CA TYR A 88 10.88 4.13 -3.78
C TYR A 88 10.63 4.75 -2.39
N GLY A 89 9.41 5.24 -2.13
CA GLY A 89 9.06 5.82 -0.83
C GLY A 89 9.20 4.83 0.32
N LEU A 90 8.77 3.58 0.12
CA LEU A 90 8.88 2.52 1.12
C LEU A 90 10.33 2.15 1.42
N THR A 91 11.16 1.99 0.40
CA THR A 91 12.57 1.63 0.55
C THR A 91 13.38 2.76 1.17
N PHE A 92 13.09 4.01 0.78
CA PHE A 92 13.69 5.19 1.39
C PHE A 92 13.37 5.26 2.89
N THR A 93 12.11 5.06 3.26
CA THR A 93 11.71 5.05 4.67
C THR A 93 12.38 3.91 5.44
N SER A 94 12.51 2.73 4.84
CA SER A 94 13.20 1.61 5.48
C SER A 94 14.66 1.91 5.80
N HIS A 95 15.32 2.69 4.94
CA HIS A 95 16.70 3.13 5.15
C HIS A 95 16.84 4.00 6.40
N PHE A 96 15.91 4.93 6.64
CA PHE A 96 15.89 5.76 7.85
C PHE A 96 15.72 4.94 9.13
N TYR A 97 15.04 3.82 9.08
CA TYR A 97 14.89 2.92 10.23
C TYR A 97 16.09 1.98 10.43
N GLY A 98 17.18 2.21 9.72
CA GLY A 98 18.40 1.42 9.84
C GLY A 98 18.28 -0.01 9.28
N ALA A 99 17.26 -0.27 8.49
CA ALA A 99 17.10 -1.56 7.82
C ALA A 99 18.11 -1.65 6.67
N ARG A 100 19.19 -2.40 6.88
CA ARG A 100 20.24 -2.61 5.87
C ARG A 100 20.00 -3.84 4.99
N ARG A 101 18.73 -4.24 4.83
CA ARG A 101 18.38 -5.42 4.05
C ARG A 101 17.89 -5.04 2.67
N THR A 102 18.23 -5.87 1.70
CA THR A 102 17.79 -5.70 0.32
C THR A 102 16.29 -5.98 0.23
N VAL A 103 15.59 -5.11 -0.48
CA VAL A 103 14.18 -5.27 -0.84
C VAL A 103 14.13 -5.58 -2.32
N GLY A 104 13.51 -6.69 -2.68
CA GLY A 104 13.23 -7.03 -4.07
C GLY A 104 12.06 -6.19 -4.61
N TYR A 105 12.04 -5.99 -5.92
CA TYR A 105 10.98 -5.24 -6.58
C TYR A 105 10.53 -5.94 -7.86
N VAL A 106 9.24 -6.20 -7.96
CA VAL A 106 8.58 -6.67 -9.18
C VAL A 106 7.73 -5.53 -9.74
N PRO A 107 8.19 -4.88 -10.83
CA PRO A 107 7.45 -3.80 -11.46
C PRO A 107 6.24 -4.33 -12.22
N PHE A 108 5.26 -3.47 -12.44
CA PHE A 108 4.16 -3.74 -13.34
C PHE A 108 3.93 -2.59 -14.32
N ASN A 109 3.26 -2.90 -15.40
CA ASN A 109 2.65 -1.96 -16.34
C ASN A 109 1.19 -2.38 -16.60
N SER A 110 0.45 -1.59 -17.35
CA SER A 110 -0.96 -1.88 -17.65
C SER A 110 -1.13 -3.23 -18.35
N GLU A 111 -0.22 -3.60 -19.24
CA GLU A 111 -0.26 -4.88 -19.95
C GLU A 111 -0.09 -6.05 -19.00
N SER A 112 0.92 -6.02 -18.13
CA SER A 112 1.19 -7.11 -17.18
C SER A 112 0.06 -7.31 -16.16
N LEU A 113 -0.68 -6.25 -15.82
CA LEU A 113 -1.86 -6.35 -14.97
C LEU A 113 -3.03 -7.02 -15.70
N VAL A 114 -3.32 -6.60 -16.94
CA VAL A 114 -4.47 -7.11 -17.71
C VAL A 114 -4.25 -8.55 -18.16
N THR A 115 -3.03 -8.89 -18.55
CA THR A 115 -2.69 -10.24 -19.06
C THR A 115 -2.41 -11.26 -17.95
N GLY A 116 -2.34 -10.81 -16.68
CA GLY A 116 -1.95 -11.68 -15.55
C GLY A 116 -0.44 -11.96 -15.48
N LYS A 117 0.35 -11.39 -16.38
CA LYS A 117 1.81 -11.57 -16.42
C LYS A 117 2.48 -11.15 -15.10
N LEU A 118 1.92 -10.16 -14.39
CA LEU A 118 2.46 -9.74 -13.10
C LEU A 118 2.53 -10.89 -12.10
N PHE A 119 1.52 -11.78 -12.07
CA PHE A 119 1.55 -12.95 -11.19
C PHE A 119 2.69 -13.91 -11.58
N GLU A 120 2.91 -14.12 -12.88
CA GLU A 120 3.99 -14.96 -13.36
C GLU A 120 5.37 -14.38 -13.01
N ASP A 121 5.55 -13.07 -13.16
CA ASP A 121 6.77 -12.36 -12.80
C ASP A 121 7.04 -12.46 -11.27
N ILE A 122 6.01 -12.33 -10.44
CA ILE A 122 6.11 -12.54 -8.98
C ILE A 122 6.49 -13.98 -8.67
N ARG A 123 5.86 -14.94 -9.33
CA ARG A 123 6.14 -16.36 -9.15
C ARG A 123 7.60 -16.67 -9.51
N GLU A 124 8.07 -16.19 -10.65
CA GLU A 124 9.46 -16.38 -11.07
C GLU A 124 10.45 -15.77 -10.08
N ALA A 125 10.22 -14.52 -9.65
CA ALA A 125 11.04 -13.87 -8.63
C ALA A 125 11.07 -14.66 -7.31
N THR A 126 9.94 -15.26 -6.95
CA THR A 126 9.83 -16.09 -5.74
C THR A 126 10.70 -17.35 -5.87
N TYR A 127 10.69 -18.03 -7.02
CA TYR A 127 11.54 -19.20 -7.27
C TYR A 127 13.03 -18.84 -7.27
N GLN A 128 13.40 -17.70 -7.83
CA GLN A 128 14.79 -17.23 -7.83
C GLN A 128 15.31 -16.89 -6.43
N LEU A 129 14.44 -16.39 -5.55
CA LEU A 129 14.81 -16.01 -4.19
C LEU A 129 14.73 -17.16 -3.18
N ALA A 130 14.09 -18.26 -3.53
CA ALA A 130 13.90 -19.39 -2.61
C ALA A 130 15.17 -20.25 -2.47
N ASP A 131 16.22 -19.64 -1.93
CA ASP A 131 17.49 -20.28 -1.61
C ASP A 131 17.59 -20.54 -0.09
N PRO A 132 17.53 -21.81 0.35
CA PRO A 132 17.56 -22.15 1.78
C PRO A 132 18.92 -21.84 2.43
N SER A 133 19.98 -21.66 1.66
CA SER A 133 21.27 -21.23 2.21
C SER A 133 21.24 -19.80 2.70
N LEU A 134 20.39 -18.94 2.10
CA LEU A 134 20.28 -17.51 2.38
C LEU A 134 19.05 -17.18 3.21
N TYR A 135 17.91 -17.81 2.91
CA TYR A 135 16.61 -17.42 3.44
C TYR A 135 15.82 -18.61 4.00
N ASP A 136 15.10 -18.36 5.08
CA ASP A 136 14.10 -19.27 5.65
C ASP A 136 12.69 -18.92 5.17
N ALA A 137 12.49 -17.67 4.76
CA ALA A 137 11.21 -17.21 4.22
C ALA A 137 11.39 -16.12 3.14
N VAL A 138 10.45 -16.09 2.20
CA VAL A 138 10.24 -15.00 1.23
C VAL A 138 8.88 -14.39 1.50
N VAL A 139 8.84 -13.08 1.73
CA VAL A 139 7.62 -12.31 1.95
C VAL A 139 7.37 -11.47 0.70
N ILE A 140 6.22 -11.69 0.06
CA ILE A 140 5.78 -10.92 -1.11
C ILE A 140 4.67 -9.99 -0.64
N ILE A 141 4.79 -8.71 -0.95
CA ILE A 141 3.85 -7.67 -0.56
C ILE A 141 3.27 -7.06 -1.83
N ASN A 142 1.99 -7.34 -2.10
CA ASN A 142 1.22 -6.62 -3.11
C ASN A 142 0.83 -5.26 -2.55
N LEU A 143 1.26 -4.19 -3.20
CA LEU A 143 0.81 -2.83 -2.92
C LEU A 143 -0.60 -2.59 -3.48
N CYS A 144 -1.13 -1.37 -3.33
CA CYS A 144 -2.52 -1.04 -3.65
C CYS A 144 -2.98 -1.52 -5.03
N VAL A 145 -2.21 -1.26 -6.09
CA VAL A 145 -2.65 -1.57 -7.46
C VAL A 145 -2.69 -3.06 -7.73
N PRO A 146 -1.66 -3.87 -7.46
CA PRO A 146 -1.73 -5.32 -7.60
C PRO A 146 -2.84 -5.93 -6.72
N THR A 147 -3.02 -5.44 -5.50
CA THR A 147 -4.09 -5.90 -4.60
C THR A 147 -5.47 -5.60 -5.19
N ALA A 148 -5.70 -4.36 -5.65
CA ALA A 148 -6.97 -3.96 -6.27
C ALA A 148 -7.25 -4.68 -7.59
N SER A 149 -6.20 -5.04 -8.32
CA SER A 149 -6.31 -5.82 -9.56
C SER A 149 -6.50 -7.32 -9.32
N GLY A 150 -6.54 -7.76 -8.06
CA GLY A 150 -6.79 -9.15 -7.70
C GLY A 150 -5.66 -10.11 -8.05
N VAL A 151 -4.40 -9.66 -8.04
CA VAL A 151 -3.24 -10.54 -8.27
C VAL A 151 -3.21 -11.63 -7.19
N PRO A 152 -3.34 -12.92 -7.57
CA PRO A 152 -3.72 -13.97 -6.63
C PRO A 152 -2.52 -14.56 -5.87
N LEU A 153 -1.96 -13.88 -4.88
CA LEU A 153 -0.84 -14.39 -4.09
C LEU A 153 -1.12 -15.72 -3.39
N GLN A 154 -2.39 -16.04 -3.13
CA GLN A 154 -2.81 -17.31 -2.54
C GLN A 154 -2.52 -18.53 -3.44
N LEU A 155 -2.29 -18.33 -4.73
CA LEU A 155 -1.91 -19.39 -5.67
C LEU A 155 -0.40 -19.67 -5.67
N LEU A 156 0.41 -18.87 -5.00
CA LEU A 156 1.82 -19.17 -4.83
C LEU A 156 1.98 -20.43 -3.96
N PRO A 157 3.00 -21.26 -4.24
CA PRO A 157 3.30 -22.39 -3.36
C PRO A 157 3.64 -21.88 -1.96
N LYS A 158 3.22 -22.59 -0.94
CA LYS A 158 3.49 -22.22 0.46
C LYS A 158 4.96 -22.41 0.86
N GLU A 159 5.66 -23.24 0.11
CA GLU A 159 7.07 -23.57 0.35
C GLU A 159 7.75 -23.92 -0.96
N ILE A 160 8.99 -23.48 -1.13
CA ILE A 160 9.87 -23.80 -2.28
C ILE A 160 11.24 -24.13 -1.71
N ASN A 161 11.75 -25.32 -2.00
CA ASN A 161 13.10 -25.78 -1.55
C ASN A 161 13.33 -25.65 -0.03
N GLY A 162 12.27 -25.79 0.80
CA GLY A 162 12.38 -25.60 2.25
C GLY A 162 12.26 -24.14 2.71
N VAL A 163 12.09 -23.19 1.79
CA VAL A 163 11.87 -21.78 2.09
C VAL A 163 10.37 -21.49 2.10
N ARG A 164 9.88 -20.91 3.19
CA ARG A 164 8.46 -20.55 3.34
C ARG A 164 8.11 -19.32 2.49
N ILE A 165 7.01 -19.39 1.76
CA ILE A 165 6.48 -18.29 0.94
C ILE A 165 5.26 -17.67 1.63
N ILE A 166 5.28 -16.36 1.82
CA ILE A 166 4.23 -15.60 2.49
C ILE A 166 3.80 -14.45 1.60
N GLY A 167 2.56 -14.49 1.12
CA GLY A 167 1.93 -13.39 0.38
C GLY A 167 1.13 -12.49 1.31
N ILE A 168 1.26 -11.19 1.14
CA ILE A 168 0.53 -10.17 1.89
C ILE A 168 -0.08 -9.20 0.88
N ASP A 169 -1.41 -9.06 0.91
CA ASP A 169 -2.13 -8.03 0.19
C ASP A 169 -2.31 -6.82 1.08
N VAL A 170 -1.93 -5.66 0.56
CA VAL A 170 -1.99 -4.39 1.30
C VAL A 170 -2.94 -3.44 0.57
N PRO A 171 -4.23 -3.47 0.90
CA PRO A 171 -5.16 -2.44 0.42
C PRO A 171 -4.79 -1.10 1.07
N GLY A 172 -4.60 -0.10 0.22
CA GLY A 172 -4.31 1.28 0.64
C GLY A 172 -5.54 2.15 0.64
#